data_2c418d4b5910d241c640b44398a6d341
#
_entry.id   2c418d4b5910d241c640b44398a6d341
#
_cell.length_a   1.000
_cell.length_b   1.000
_cell.length_c   1.000
_cell.angle_alpha   90.00
_cell.angle_beta   90.00
_cell.angle_gamma   90.00
#
_symmetry.space_group_name_H-M   'P 1'
#
loop_
_entity.id
_entity.type
_entity.pdbx_description
1 polymer ?
#
loop_
_entity_poly.entity_id
_entity_poly.type
_entity_poly.pdbx_seq_one_letter_code
_entity_poly.pdbx_strand_id
1 'polypeptide(L)' 'MQQAYKCVGVWHNEYRLYYDGKHNEFFILTPNFKITQAPRRICDELADWCNHQMEQFRKKNLAID' A
#
# COMPACT_ATOMS: atom_id res chain seq x y z
N MET A 1 4.49 -3.18 -21.81
CA MET A 1 3.28 -3.32 -21.02
C MET A 1 3.43 -2.57 -19.70
N GLN A 2 2.48 -1.76 -19.38
CA GLN A 2 2.58 -0.94 -18.18
C GLN A 2 2.06 -1.67 -16.97
N GLN A 3 2.76 -1.51 -15.88
CA GLN A 3 2.30 -2.03 -14.60
C GLN A 3 1.33 -1.05 -13.97
N ALA A 4 0.19 -1.57 -13.53
CA ALA A 4 -0.80 -0.76 -12.85
C ALA A 4 -0.44 -0.53 -11.38
N TYR A 5 0.51 -1.31 -10.86
CA TYR A 5 0.84 -1.26 -9.44
C TYR A 5 2.07 -0.41 -9.19
N LYS A 6 2.01 0.38 -8.13
CA LYS A 6 3.12 1.21 -7.70
C LYS A 6 3.45 0.87 -6.26
N CYS A 7 4.73 0.66 -5.96
CA CYS A 7 5.14 0.39 -4.59
C CYS A 7 5.10 1.69 -3.79
N VAL A 8 4.28 1.71 -2.76
CA VAL A 8 4.09 2.88 -1.91
C VAL A 8 5.08 2.87 -0.76
N GLY A 9 5.39 1.70 -0.23
CA GLY A 9 6.33 1.59 0.86
C GLY A 9 6.62 0.15 1.23
N VAL A 10 7.61 -0.03 2.08
CA VAL A 10 8.02 -1.35 2.58
C VAL A 10 8.09 -1.29 4.10
N TRP A 11 7.50 -2.27 4.76
CA TRP A 11 7.45 -2.35 6.22
C TRP A 11 8.29 -3.52 6.70
N HIS A 12 9.32 -3.23 7.50
CA HIS A 12 10.23 -4.25 8.07
C HIS A 12 10.87 -5.16 7.02
N ASN A 13 11.06 -4.64 5.80
CA ASN A 13 11.63 -5.43 4.71
C ASN A 13 10.83 -6.68 4.37
N GLU A 14 9.63 -6.80 4.89
CA GLU A 14 8.82 -8.02 4.73
C GLU A 14 7.51 -7.76 4.01
N TYR A 15 6.85 -6.66 4.34
CA TYR A 15 5.55 -6.32 3.78
C TYR A 15 5.68 -5.16 2.83
N ARG A 16 5.09 -5.27 1.66
CA ARG A 16 5.12 -4.20 0.67
C ARG A 16 3.72 -3.71 0.41
N LEU A 17 3.57 -2.39 0.41
CA LEU A 17 2.30 -1.77 0.13
C LEU A 17 2.31 -1.28 -1.32
N TYR A 18 1.29 -1.70 -2.08
CA TYR A 18 1.16 -1.32 -3.47
C TYR A 18 -0.12 -0.56 -3.69
N TYR A 19 -0.08 0.35 -4.63
CA TYR A 19 -1.25 1.08 -5.08
C TYR A 19 -1.60 0.63 -6.49
N ASP A 20 -2.87 0.27 -6.70
CA ASP A 20 -3.40 -0.07 -8.01
C ASP A 20 -4.13 1.15 -8.56
N GLY A 21 -3.48 1.83 -9.49
CA GLY A 21 -4.06 3.05 -10.06
C GLY A 21 -5.29 2.79 -10.92
N LYS A 22 -5.40 1.59 -11.46
CA LYS A 22 -6.53 1.25 -12.31
C LYS A 22 -7.83 1.13 -11.51
N HIS A 23 -7.73 0.56 -10.31
CA HIS A 23 -8.90 0.34 -9.45
C HIS A 23 -8.95 1.27 -8.26
N ASN A 24 -7.94 2.11 -8.10
CA ASN A 24 -7.83 3.03 -6.96
C ASN A 24 -7.90 2.28 -5.63
N GLU A 25 -7.12 1.22 -5.54
CA GLU A 25 -7.08 0.37 -4.36
C GLU A 25 -5.65 0.14 -3.90
N PHE A 26 -5.50 -0.21 -2.62
CA PHE A 26 -4.21 -0.53 -2.05
C PHE A 26 -4.16 -2.01 -1.68
N PHE A 27 -2.99 -2.61 -1.87
CA PHE A 27 -2.78 -4.02 -1.56
C PHE A 27 -1.48 -4.20 -0.79
N ILE A 28 -1.45 -5.24 0.05
CA ILE A 28 -0.25 -5.61 0.79
C ILE A 28 0.26 -6.94 0.25
N LEU A 29 1.54 -6.99 -0.08
CA LEU A 29 2.22 -8.23 -0.39
C LEU A 29 2.92 -8.71 0.88
N THR A 30 2.51 -9.88 1.36
CA THR A 30 3.05 -10.45 2.58
C THR A 30 4.35 -11.21 2.31
N PRO A 31 5.11 -11.59 3.37
CA PRO A 31 6.32 -12.37 3.16
C PRO A 31 6.10 -13.72 2.46
N ASN A 32 4.88 -14.27 2.56
CA ASN A 32 4.54 -15.52 1.87
C ASN A 32 4.12 -15.30 0.43
N PHE A 33 4.31 -14.10 -0.09
CA PHE A 33 3.89 -13.74 -1.45
C PHE A 33 2.39 -13.83 -1.66
N LYS A 34 1.63 -13.56 -0.63
CA LYS A 34 0.18 -13.44 -0.73
C LYS A 34 -0.19 -11.99 -0.85
N ILE A 35 -1.15 -11.71 -1.71
CA ILE A 35 -1.65 -10.35 -1.90
C ILE A 35 -2.98 -10.22 -1.18
N THR A 36 -3.13 -9.19 -0.38
CA THR A 36 -4.36 -8.94 0.34
C THR A 36 -4.66 -7.45 0.35
N GLN A 37 -5.94 -7.13 0.45
CA GLN A 37 -6.39 -5.75 0.41
C GLN A 37 -5.96 -5.00 1.67
N ALA A 38 -5.46 -3.79 1.51
CA ALA A 38 -5.03 -2.95 2.62
C ALA A 38 -6.12 -1.96 3.00
N PRO A 39 -6.20 -1.54 4.26
CA PRO A 39 -5.37 -2.03 5.35
C PRO A 39 -5.90 -3.37 5.88
N ARG A 40 -5.00 -4.29 6.12
CA ARG A 40 -5.36 -5.57 6.71
C ARG A 40 -4.84 -5.62 8.13
N ARG A 41 -5.67 -6.05 9.05
CA ARG A 41 -5.26 -6.17 10.44
C ARG A 41 -4.53 -7.47 10.69
N ILE A 42 -3.30 -7.52 10.20
CA ILE A 42 -2.39 -8.59 10.56
C ILE A 42 -1.88 -8.30 11.97
N CYS A 43 -1.52 -7.04 12.21
CA CYS A 43 -1.26 -6.53 13.55
C CYS A 43 -1.56 -5.03 13.52
N ASP A 44 -1.75 -4.45 14.71
CA ASP A 44 -2.13 -3.05 14.81
C ASP A 44 -1.07 -2.12 14.24
N GLU A 45 0.20 -2.44 14.48
CA GLU A 45 1.30 -1.62 13.98
C GLU A 45 1.31 -1.58 12.45
N LEU A 46 1.11 -2.71 11.82
CA LEU A 46 1.07 -2.76 10.37
C LEU A 46 -0.12 -2.00 9.81
N ALA A 47 -1.27 -2.13 10.46
CA ALA A 47 -2.47 -1.41 10.03
C ALA A 47 -2.27 0.10 10.14
N ASP A 48 -1.67 0.56 11.23
CA ASP A 48 -1.38 1.97 11.41
C ASP A 48 -0.40 2.48 10.38
N TRP A 49 0.63 1.70 10.11
CA TRP A 49 1.62 2.07 9.11
C TRP A 49 0.97 2.17 7.73
N CYS A 50 0.14 1.19 7.37
CA CYS A 50 -0.56 1.20 6.09
C CYS A 50 -1.44 2.45 5.95
N ASN A 51 -2.22 2.74 6.98
CA ASN A 51 -3.09 3.91 6.95
C ASN A 51 -2.29 5.19 6.79
N HIS A 52 -1.16 5.29 7.47
CA HIS A 52 -0.30 6.46 7.37
C HIS A 52 0.27 6.61 5.96
N GLN A 53 0.76 5.50 5.38
CA GLN A 53 1.31 5.53 4.04
C GLN A 53 0.24 5.87 3.00
N MET A 54 -0.94 5.31 3.14
CA MET A 54 -2.03 5.59 2.23
C MET A 54 -2.44 7.05 2.29
N GLU A 55 -2.48 7.62 3.50
CA GLU A 55 -2.81 9.03 3.66
C GLU A 55 -1.76 9.92 3.02
N GLN A 56 -0.48 9.63 3.25
CA GLN A 56 0.61 10.39 2.65
C GLN A 56 0.57 10.32 1.13
N PHE A 57 0.30 9.14 0.61
CA PHE A 57 0.22 8.95 -0.84
C PHE A 57 -0.91 9.78 -1.44
N ARG A 58 -2.07 9.76 -0.79
CA ARG A 58 -3.21 10.53 -1.27
C ARG A 58 -2.95 12.02 -1.23
N LYS A 59 -2.37 12.52 -0.14
CA LYS A 59 -2.03 13.93 -0.02
C LYS A 59 -1.06 14.35 -1.10
N LYS A 60 -0.05 13.53 -1.33
CA LYS A 60 0.97 13.86 -2.32
C LYS A 60 0.40 13.92 -3.72
N ASN A 61 -0.51 13.01 -4.05
CA ASN A 61 -1.10 12.97 -5.38
C ASN A 61 -2.17 14.04 -5.57
N LEU A 62 -2.93 14.34 -4.52
CA LEU A 62 -3.97 15.37 -4.62
C LEU A 62 -3.40 16.77 -4.62
N ALA A 63 -2.24 16.95 -4.03
CA ALA A 63 -1.61 18.26 -3.95
C ALA A 63 -1.10 18.74 -5.31
N ILE A 64 -1.04 17.86 -6.28
CA ILE A 64 -0.54 18.20 -7.62
C ILE A 64 -1.57 19.00 -8.41
N ASP A 65 -2.80 18.86 -8.07
CA ASP A 65 -3.86 19.64 -8.74
C ASP A 65 -3.85 21.11 -8.33
#